data_63116a74e3403a40a8cc5923d45bac06
#
_entry.id   63116a74e3403a40a8cc5923d45bac06
#
_cell.length_a   1.000
_cell.length_b   1.000
_cell.length_c   1.000
_cell.angle_alpha   90.00
_cell.angle_beta   90.00
_cell.angle_gamma   90.00
#
_symmetry.space_group_name_H-M   'P 1'
#
loop_
_entity.id
_entity.type
_entity.pdbx_description
1 polymer ?
#
loop_
_entity_poly.entity_id
_entity_poly.type
_entity_poly.pdbx_seq_one_letter_code
_entity_poly.pdbx_strand_id
1 'polypeptide(L)'
;MHSSTSTSTSTSTTPSTGNLRVLFTVCLAGVILPLNFVSGAVATPAIARELGGSAQALSWITNSFMLTFGCFLMAAGALADELGRKKVFVSGVSLFALLSLLQAFSSSLLWIDLLRAAQGVAAAGALAGGAAALAQEFDGAARTRAFSLMGSSFGVGLAFGPFLAGVLIANFGWRSVFFSATVIAVLSLITGAGKMRETRNPQASGIDWPGTFSFTAMLGLLTWALMEIPQSGLSSTLVLAQLGGAALLLAVFVVVELRVKNPMLDLSLFRYIRFIGVQALPLATGFCFVVLLVVLPMLFIGVSGLSEERAGLMMMALSVPMLIVPLLAAWLTRWISAGVLCTSGLVIAAAGLGWLSQAVLAQDVAGMIAPMAIIGIGTGLPWGLMDGLSVSVVPKERAGMATGIFSTTRVAGEGISLAIVGAILSTLTHNALAAHFTGDAVSSGAISQAAQRLATGNLSVTQQLITQASTAQLQQLYAASLHPLLLCLMAITLFSALVVMLALRG
;
A
#
# COMPACT_ATOMS: atom_id res chain seq x y z
N MET A 1 19.59 26.00 57.07
CA MET A 1 18.34 25.47 56.51
C MET A 1 17.78 26.51 55.56
N HIS A 2 18.11 26.40 54.29
CA HIS A 2 17.45 27.13 53.20
C HIS A 2 17.03 26.07 52.19
N SER A 3 15.75 25.73 52.16
CA SER A 3 15.14 24.87 51.15
C SER A 3 14.85 25.71 49.88
N SER A 4 15.61 25.50 48.83
CA SER A 4 15.31 26.02 47.50
C SER A 4 14.31 25.09 46.81
N THR A 5 13.04 25.43 46.84
CA THR A 5 11.99 24.86 46.02
C THR A 5 12.20 25.31 44.58
N SER A 6 12.72 24.41 43.74
CA SER A 6 12.74 24.63 42.28
C SER A 6 11.34 24.34 41.70
N THR A 7 10.59 25.40 41.47
CA THR A 7 9.37 25.39 40.67
C THR A 7 9.74 25.11 39.19
N SER A 8 9.53 23.88 38.73
CA SER A 8 9.57 23.55 37.30
C SER A 8 8.35 24.13 36.62
N THR A 9 8.48 25.33 36.06
CA THR A 9 7.52 25.90 35.10
C THR A 9 7.54 25.07 33.82
N SER A 10 6.52 24.25 33.64
CA SER A 10 6.22 23.61 32.35
C SER A 10 5.75 24.73 31.39
N THR A 11 6.67 25.31 30.66
CA THR A 11 6.36 26.19 29.52
C THR A 11 5.72 25.34 28.43
N SER A 12 4.41 25.44 28.27
CA SER A 12 3.68 24.99 27.09
C SER A 12 4.10 25.90 25.93
N THR A 13 5.18 25.55 25.22
CA THR A 13 5.59 26.27 24.02
C THR A 13 4.56 25.98 22.93
N THR A 14 3.76 27.01 22.58
CA THR A 14 2.95 27.01 21.35
C THR A 14 3.89 26.75 20.15
N PRO A 15 3.53 25.83 19.25
CA PRO A 15 4.39 25.53 18.09
C PRO A 15 4.64 26.82 17.29
N SER A 16 5.90 27.06 16.94
CA SER A 16 6.27 28.21 16.12
C SER A 16 5.64 28.07 14.72
N THR A 17 5.36 29.18 14.05
CA THR A 17 4.82 29.19 12.67
C THR A 17 5.71 28.43 11.68
N GLY A 18 7.02 28.27 11.98
CA GLY A 18 7.96 27.46 11.22
C GLY A 18 7.66 25.96 11.30
N ASN A 19 7.37 25.47 12.50
CA ASN A 19 7.06 24.05 12.73
C ASN A 19 5.75 23.64 12.06
N LEU A 20 4.73 24.51 12.01
CA LEU A 20 3.48 24.26 11.31
C LEU A 20 3.66 24.14 9.79
N ARG A 21 4.56 24.93 9.19
CA ARG A 21 4.87 24.83 7.77
C ARG A 21 5.59 23.51 7.44
N VAL A 22 6.53 23.09 8.27
CA VAL A 22 7.19 21.78 8.12
C VAL A 22 6.16 20.65 8.20
N LEU A 23 5.28 20.68 9.19
CA LEU A 23 4.20 19.71 9.34
C LEU A 23 3.31 19.66 8.09
N PHE A 24 2.85 20.83 7.61
CA PHE A 24 2.01 20.91 6.41
C PHE A 24 2.70 20.32 5.17
N THR A 25 3.99 20.64 4.99
CA THR A 25 4.81 20.11 3.88
C THR A 25 4.92 18.60 3.91
N VAL A 26 5.20 18.01 5.09
CA VAL A 26 5.29 16.56 5.25
C VAL A 26 3.91 15.91 5.10
N CYS A 27 2.84 16.53 5.59
CA CYS A 27 1.48 16.04 5.37
C CYS A 27 1.08 16.06 3.89
N LEU A 28 1.46 17.10 3.11
CA LEU A 28 1.23 17.11 1.67
C LEU A 28 1.97 15.96 0.97
N ALA A 29 3.23 15.69 1.34
CA ALA A 29 3.95 14.52 0.85
C ALA A 29 3.22 13.23 1.29
N GLY A 30 2.70 13.18 2.52
CA GLY A 30 1.90 12.07 3.03
C GLY A 30 0.61 11.82 2.24
N VAL A 31 -0.05 12.85 1.72
CA VAL A 31 -1.23 12.70 0.85
C VAL A 31 -0.85 12.14 -0.51
N ILE A 32 0.23 12.67 -1.12
CA ILE A 32 0.54 12.36 -2.52
C ILE A 32 1.01 10.92 -2.73
N LEU A 33 1.71 10.32 -1.76
CA LEU A 33 2.26 8.97 -1.92
C LEU A 33 1.15 7.92 -2.12
N PRO A 34 0.16 7.80 -1.21
CA PRO A 34 -0.94 6.86 -1.39
C PRO A 34 -1.90 7.29 -2.52
N LEU A 35 -2.12 8.58 -2.72
CA LEU A 35 -2.91 9.09 -3.83
C LEU A 35 -2.34 8.64 -5.17
N ASN A 36 -1.03 8.79 -5.39
CA ASN A 36 -0.37 8.37 -6.62
C ASN A 36 -0.41 6.85 -6.82
N PHE A 37 -0.29 6.07 -5.73
CA PHE A 37 -0.44 4.61 -5.79
C PHE A 37 -1.82 4.21 -6.30
N VAL A 38 -2.87 4.69 -5.65
CA VAL A 38 -4.26 4.35 -5.99
C VAL A 38 -4.65 4.90 -7.36
N SER A 39 -4.21 6.11 -7.67
CA SER A 39 -4.48 6.73 -8.97
C SER A 39 -3.84 5.96 -10.13
N GLY A 40 -2.66 5.38 -9.93
CA GLY A 40 -2.01 4.49 -10.91
C GLY A 40 -2.85 3.24 -11.18
N ALA A 41 -3.43 2.65 -10.13
CA ALA A 41 -4.32 1.50 -10.27
C ALA A 41 -5.61 1.84 -11.04
N VAL A 42 -6.24 2.99 -10.71
CA VAL A 42 -7.44 3.48 -11.41
C VAL A 42 -7.15 3.83 -12.87
N ALA A 43 -5.94 4.32 -13.17
CA ALA A 43 -5.51 4.65 -14.53
C ALA A 43 -5.20 3.42 -15.40
N THR A 44 -4.92 2.26 -14.80
CA THR A 44 -4.49 1.06 -15.51
C THR A 44 -5.42 0.66 -16.66
N PRO A 45 -6.77 0.64 -16.54
CA PRO A 45 -7.66 0.33 -17.66
C PRO A 45 -7.56 1.35 -18.81
N ALA A 46 -7.40 2.63 -18.51
CA ALA A 46 -7.25 3.68 -19.51
C ALA A 46 -5.89 3.59 -20.23
N ILE A 47 -4.82 3.30 -19.50
CA ILE A 47 -3.48 3.04 -20.05
C ILE A 47 -3.52 1.80 -20.96
N ALA A 48 -4.20 0.73 -20.53
CA ALA A 48 -4.34 -0.51 -21.32
C ALA A 48 -5.07 -0.27 -22.63
N ARG A 49 -6.09 0.61 -22.67
CA ARG A 49 -6.81 0.97 -23.90
C ARG A 49 -5.92 1.73 -24.90
N GLU A 50 -5.00 2.57 -24.43
CA GLU A 50 -4.17 3.41 -25.29
C GLU A 50 -2.84 2.73 -25.67
N LEU A 51 -2.13 2.15 -24.70
CA LEU A 51 -0.80 1.60 -24.90
C LEU A 51 -0.79 0.07 -25.09
N GLY A 52 -1.92 -0.59 -24.86
CA GLY A 52 -2.02 -2.04 -24.93
C GLY A 52 -1.25 -2.74 -23.80
N GLY A 53 -0.54 -3.80 -24.12
CA GLY A 53 0.33 -4.53 -23.22
C GLY A 53 -0.28 -5.82 -22.66
N SER A 54 0.55 -6.69 -22.07
CA SER A 54 0.12 -7.91 -21.39
C SER A 54 -0.49 -7.58 -20.02
N ALA A 55 -1.31 -8.48 -19.47
CA ALA A 55 -1.83 -8.34 -18.11
C ALA A 55 -0.71 -8.20 -17.07
N GLN A 56 0.39 -8.94 -17.28
CA GLN A 56 1.57 -8.88 -16.43
C GLN A 56 2.24 -7.49 -16.49
N ALA A 57 2.45 -6.93 -17.70
CA ALA A 57 3.01 -5.59 -17.84
C ALA A 57 2.12 -4.53 -17.16
N LEU A 58 0.80 -4.61 -17.33
CA LEU A 58 -0.13 -3.70 -16.68
C LEU A 58 -0.11 -3.82 -15.14
N SER A 59 0.11 -5.02 -14.60
CA SER A 59 0.25 -5.22 -13.16
C SER A 59 1.54 -4.59 -12.60
N TRP A 60 2.59 -4.48 -13.41
CA TRP A 60 3.83 -3.81 -13.00
C TRP A 60 3.66 -2.31 -12.76
N ILE A 61 2.68 -1.64 -13.37
CA ILE A 61 2.38 -0.22 -13.12
C ILE A 61 2.20 0.03 -11.61
N THR A 62 1.54 -0.87 -10.91
CA THR A 62 1.29 -0.76 -9.46
C THR A 62 2.38 -1.43 -8.64
N ASN A 63 2.76 -2.66 -9.01
CA ASN A 63 3.68 -3.48 -8.22
C ASN A 63 5.12 -2.95 -8.22
N SER A 64 5.61 -2.38 -9.33
CA SER A 64 6.97 -1.82 -9.39
C SER A 64 7.17 -0.67 -8.39
N PHE A 65 6.18 0.21 -8.27
CA PHE A 65 6.19 1.30 -7.30
C PHE A 65 6.18 0.76 -5.85
N MET A 66 5.24 -0.12 -5.51
CA MET A 66 5.11 -0.65 -4.16
C MET A 66 6.31 -1.47 -3.74
N LEU A 67 6.85 -2.28 -4.67
CA LEU A 67 8.05 -3.08 -4.46
C LEU A 67 9.23 -2.19 -4.05
N THR A 68 9.58 -1.22 -4.87
CA THR A 68 10.74 -0.36 -4.60
C THR A 68 10.50 0.58 -3.43
N PHE A 69 9.27 1.08 -3.25
CA PHE A 69 8.91 1.87 -2.08
C PHE A 69 9.15 1.10 -0.78
N GLY A 70 8.66 -0.15 -0.70
CA GLY A 70 8.84 -1.00 0.48
C GLY A 70 10.29 -1.39 0.74
N CYS A 71 11.00 -1.81 -0.32
CA CYS A 71 12.40 -2.26 -0.21
C CYS A 71 13.36 -1.16 0.26
N PHE A 72 13.21 0.06 -0.26
CA PHE A 72 14.13 1.14 0.01
C PHE A 72 13.76 2.01 1.21
N LEU A 73 12.62 1.76 1.87
CA LEU A 73 12.14 2.63 2.94
C LEU A 73 13.10 2.67 4.15
N MET A 74 13.63 1.54 4.57
CA MET A 74 14.59 1.48 5.68
C MET A 74 15.95 2.05 5.29
N ALA A 75 16.44 1.73 4.09
CA ALA A 75 17.67 2.31 3.55
C ALA A 75 17.57 3.84 3.44
N ALA A 76 16.41 4.36 3.02
CA ALA A 76 16.15 5.80 2.97
C ALA A 76 16.14 6.45 4.37
N GLY A 77 15.67 5.72 5.39
CA GLY A 77 15.77 6.14 6.80
C GLY A 77 17.20 6.29 7.27
N ALA A 78 18.03 5.27 7.04
CA ALA A 78 19.47 5.31 7.35
C ALA A 78 20.19 6.42 6.57
N LEU A 79 19.85 6.59 5.29
CA LEU A 79 20.38 7.67 4.45
C LEU A 79 19.98 9.06 4.97
N ALA A 80 18.76 9.22 5.49
CA ALA A 80 18.30 10.48 6.09
C ALA A 80 19.08 10.81 7.37
N ASP A 81 19.42 9.82 8.18
CA ASP A 81 20.22 10.01 9.38
C ASP A 81 21.67 10.35 9.04
N GLU A 82 22.24 9.79 7.97
CA GLU A 82 23.63 10.01 7.56
C GLU A 82 23.82 11.31 6.75
N LEU A 83 23.04 11.50 5.67
CA LEU A 83 23.22 12.63 4.75
C LEU A 83 22.50 13.88 5.22
N GLY A 84 21.45 13.71 6.02
CA GLY A 84 20.61 14.80 6.51
C GLY A 84 19.15 14.63 6.11
N ARG A 85 18.28 14.84 7.06
CA ARG A 85 16.83 14.56 6.97
C ARG A 85 16.12 15.46 5.97
N LYS A 86 16.45 16.77 5.98
CA LYS A 86 15.94 17.72 5.00
C LYS A 86 16.40 17.37 3.59
N LYS A 87 17.68 17.06 3.40
CA LYS A 87 18.25 16.72 2.08
C LYS A 87 17.52 15.53 1.48
N VAL A 88 17.37 14.45 2.24
CA VAL A 88 16.71 13.23 1.77
C VAL A 88 15.23 13.48 1.50
N PHE A 89 14.53 14.23 2.34
CA PHE A 89 13.15 14.62 2.08
C PHE A 89 13.00 15.43 0.78
N VAL A 90 13.76 16.51 0.67
CA VAL A 90 13.68 17.42 -0.49
C VAL A 90 14.07 16.71 -1.78
N SER A 91 15.16 15.94 -1.79
CA SER A 91 15.58 15.18 -2.96
C SER A 91 14.53 14.11 -3.32
N GLY A 92 13.97 13.42 -2.32
CA GLY A 92 12.91 12.42 -2.51
C GLY A 92 11.66 13.04 -3.17
N VAL A 93 11.13 14.13 -2.62
CA VAL A 93 9.94 14.81 -3.18
C VAL A 93 10.25 15.43 -4.56
N SER A 94 11.45 16.00 -4.76
CA SER A 94 11.85 16.57 -6.06
C SER A 94 11.96 15.49 -7.14
N LEU A 95 12.60 14.37 -6.82
CA LEU A 95 12.71 13.24 -7.74
C LEU A 95 11.35 12.62 -8.01
N PHE A 96 10.49 12.51 -7.00
CA PHE A 96 9.10 12.03 -7.16
C PHE A 96 8.31 12.94 -8.13
N ALA A 97 8.42 14.27 -7.98
CA ALA A 97 7.77 15.23 -8.88
C ALA A 97 8.27 15.09 -10.32
N LEU A 98 9.59 15.00 -10.52
CA LEU A 98 10.20 14.82 -11.83
C LEU A 98 9.76 13.52 -12.49
N LEU A 99 9.80 12.41 -11.76
CA LEU A 99 9.40 11.10 -12.28
C LEU A 99 7.90 11.04 -12.60
N SER A 100 7.05 11.70 -11.79
CA SER A 100 5.63 11.86 -12.10
C SER A 100 5.42 12.64 -13.40
N LEU A 101 6.16 13.72 -13.58
CA LEU A 101 6.10 14.51 -14.80
C LEU A 101 6.51 13.69 -16.02
N LEU A 102 7.60 12.93 -15.94
CA LEU A 102 8.07 12.06 -17.02
C LEU A 102 7.06 10.97 -17.36
N GLN A 103 6.35 10.41 -16.38
CA GLN A 103 5.28 9.43 -16.60
C GLN A 103 4.13 10.02 -17.42
N ALA A 104 3.78 11.28 -17.22
CA ALA A 104 2.74 11.95 -18.02
C ALA A 104 3.09 12.03 -19.51
N PHE A 105 4.36 11.99 -19.88
CA PHE A 105 4.83 12.00 -21.27
C PHE A 105 5.20 10.61 -21.81
N SER A 106 4.99 9.56 -21.02
CA SER A 106 5.35 8.21 -21.45
C SER A 106 4.48 7.70 -22.60
N SER A 107 5.13 7.04 -23.55
CA SER A 107 4.52 6.43 -24.74
C SER A 107 4.59 4.90 -24.76
N SER A 108 5.17 4.28 -23.74
CA SER A 108 5.24 2.81 -23.61
C SER A 108 5.10 2.36 -22.16
N LEU A 109 4.58 1.14 -21.97
CA LEU A 109 4.43 0.53 -20.64
C LEU A 109 5.77 0.33 -19.96
N LEU A 110 6.79 -0.11 -20.68
CA LEU A 110 8.12 -0.32 -20.09
C LEU A 110 8.67 0.96 -19.44
N TRP A 111 8.50 2.11 -20.11
CA TRP A 111 8.91 3.39 -19.53
C TRP A 111 8.09 3.75 -18.29
N ILE A 112 6.77 3.52 -18.32
CA ILE A 112 5.93 3.74 -17.14
C ILE A 112 6.43 2.87 -15.99
N ASP A 113 6.67 1.58 -16.19
CA ASP A 113 7.10 0.64 -15.14
C ASP A 113 8.46 1.00 -14.55
N LEU A 114 9.42 1.38 -15.38
CA LEU A 114 10.74 1.82 -14.94
C LEU A 114 10.67 3.13 -14.15
N LEU A 115 9.88 4.09 -14.62
CA LEU A 115 9.66 5.36 -13.92
C LEU A 115 8.89 5.15 -12.61
N ARG A 116 7.93 4.20 -12.56
CA ARG A 116 7.23 3.80 -11.34
C ARG A 116 8.16 3.16 -10.33
N ALA A 117 9.08 2.28 -10.77
CA ALA A 117 10.09 1.70 -9.89
C ALA A 117 11.02 2.79 -9.31
N ALA A 118 11.51 3.70 -10.12
CA ALA A 118 12.31 4.83 -9.65
C ALA A 118 11.52 5.76 -8.71
N GLN A 119 10.23 5.98 -9.00
CA GLN A 119 9.33 6.80 -8.19
C GLN A 119 9.09 6.18 -6.80
N GLY A 120 9.06 4.83 -6.66
CA GLY A 120 8.97 4.17 -5.37
C GLY A 120 10.20 4.43 -4.49
N VAL A 121 11.41 4.44 -5.08
CA VAL A 121 12.64 4.83 -4.34
C VAL A 121 12.56 6.29 -3.87
N ALA A 122 12.08 7.19 -4.74
CA ALA A 122 11.90 8.59 -4.39
C ALA A 122 10.86 8.77 -3.27
N ALA A 123 9.77 8.00 -3.30
CA ALA A 123 8.74 7.97 -2.28
C ALA A 123 9.28 7.51 -0.93
N ALA A 124 10.17 6.50 -0.92
CA ALA A 124 10.85 6.03 0.29
C ALA A 124 11.69 7.15 0.94
N GLY A 125 12.44 7.91 0.13
CA GLY A 125 13.18 9.07 0.59
C GLY A 125 12.29 10.17 1.16
N ALA A 126 11.19 10.48 0.47
CA ALA A 126 10.21 11.48 0.91
C ALA A 126 9.55 11.09 2.24
N LEU A 127 9.10 9.84 2.38
CA LEU A 127 8.45 9.38 3.61
C LEU A 127 9.42 9.31 4.79
N ALA A 128 10.55 8.63 4.62
CA ALA A 128 11.54 8.44 5.69
C ALA A 128 12.15 9.78 6.13
N GLY A 129 12.56 10.62 5.18
CA GLY A 129 13.11 11.95 5.47
C GLY A 129 12.08 12.87 6.14
N GLY A 130 10.82 12.84 5.68
CA GLY A 130 9.72 13.61 6.27
C GLY A 130 9.39 13.18 7.70
N ALA A 131 9.25 11.88 7.94
CA ALA A 131 9.01 11.34 9.28
C ALA A 131 10.15 11.66 10.24
N ALA A 132 11.40 11.52 9.79
CA ALA A 132 12.58 11.86 10.59
C ALA A 132 12.65 13.35 10.91
N ALA A 133 12.28 14.23 9.96
CA ALA A 133 12.22 15.68 10.17
C ALA A 133 11.14 16.04 11.20
N LEU A 134 9.93 15.45 11.12
CA LEU A 134 8.88 15.67 12.13
C LEU A 134 9.32 15.23 13.52
N ALA A 135 10.03 14.11 13.62
CA ALA A 135 10.56 13.61 14.88
C ALA A 135 11.50 14.59 15.57
N GLN A 136 12.17 15.46 14.81
CA GLN A 136 13.10 16.49 15.32
C GLN A 136 12.43 17.83 15.63
N GLU A 137 11.40 18.19 14.88
CA GLU A 137 10.73 19.49 15.03
C GLU A 137 9.70 19.51 16.16
N PHE A 138 9.26 18.34 16.63
CA PHE A 138 8.22 18.22 17.63
C PHE A 138 8.63 17.26 18.75
N ASP A 139 8.30 17.64 20.01
CA ASP A 139 8.57 16.86 21.21
C ASP A 139 7.28 16.48 21.96
N GLY A 140 7.34 15.44 22.79
CA GLY A 140 6.26 15.02 23.68
C GLY A 140 4.92 14.84 22.97
N ALA A 141 3.86 15.43 23.54
CA ALA A 141 2.49 15.34 22.99
C ALA A 141 2.33 16.01 21.61
N ALA A 142 3.13 17.05 21.30
CA ALA A 142 3.12 17.70 19.99
C ALA A 142 3.68 16.77 18.89
N ARG A 143 4.70 15.99 19.21
CA ARG A 143 5.24 14.96 18.31
C ARG A 143 4.18 13.90 17.97
N THR A 144 3.49 13.37 18.97
CA THR A 144 2.41 12.41 18.76
C THR A 144 1.31 12.96 17.84
N ARG A 145 0.90 14.22 18.06
CA ARG A 145 -0.08 14.89 17.19
C ARG A 145 0.43 15.08 15.76
N ALA A 146 1.69 15.46 15.57
CA ALA A 146 2.30 15.62 14.25
C ALA A 146 2.32 14.30 13.47
N PHE A 147 2.69 13.19 14.10
CA PHE A 147 2.64 11.86 13.49
C PHE A 147 1.21 11.39 13.20
N SER A 148 0.25 11.67 14.09
CA SER A 148 -1.17 11.39 13.84
C SER A 148 -1.70 12.14 12.63
N LEU A 149 -1.32 13.43 12.46
CA LEU A 149 -1.69 14.23 11.30
C LEU A 149 -1.03 13.71 10.01
N MET A 150 0.22 13.29 10.07
CA MET A 150 0.91 12.64 8.95
C MET A 150 0.20 11.33 8.57
N GLY A 151 -0.14 10.48 9.54
CA GLY A 151 -0.90 9.24 9.29
C GLY A 151 -2.30 9.52 8.71
N SER A 152 -3.00 10.54 9.22
CA SER A 152 -4.29 10.99 8.66
C SER A 152 -4.16 11.49 7.23
N SER A 153 -3.04 12.16 6.88
CA SER A 153 -2.80 12.62 5.52
C SER A 153 -2.66 11.46 4.52
N PHE A 154 -2.07 10.34 4.94
CA PHE A 154 -2.10 9.09 4.17
C PHE A 154 -3.53 8.61 3.91
N GLY A 155 -4.38 8.62 4.95
CA GLY A 155 -5.80 8.28 4.83
C GLY A 155 -6.54 9.17 3.84
N VAL A 156 -6.25 10.48 3.84
CA VAL A 156 -6.80 11.43 2.86
C VAL A 156 -6.40 11.04 1.44
N GLY A 157 -5.12 10.71 1.21
CA GLY A 157 -4.63 10.27 -0.10
C GLY A 157 -5.31 9.00 -0.59
N LEU A 158 -5.48 8.01 0.29
CA LEU A 158 -6.19 6.77 -0.03
C LEU A 158 -7.68 7.01 -0.30
N ALA A 159 -8.33 7.84 0.52
CA ALA A 159 -9.77 8.09 0.43
C ALA A 159 -10.15 8.85 -0.84
N PHE A 160 -9.44 9.92 -1.15
CA PHE A 160 -9.76 10.77 -2.30
C PHE A 160 -9.06 10.34 -3.59
N GLY A 161 -8.04 9.47 -3.51
CA GLY A 161 -7.27 9.00 -4.67
C GLY A 161 -8.14 8.44 -5.79
N PRO A 162 -9.01 7.46 -5.55
CA PRO A 162 -9.84 6.87 -6.60
C PRO A 162 -10.80 7.88 -7.23
N PHE A 163 -11.43 8.73 -6.42
CA PHE A 163 -12.35 9.76 -6.90
C PHE A 163 -11.63 10.81 -7.75
N LEU A 164 -10.54 11.36 -7.24
CA LEU A 164 -9.76 12.36 -7.96
C LEU A 164 -9.22 11.79 -9.28
N ALA A 165 -8.70 10.56 -9.25
CA ALA A 165 -8.24 9.88 -10.44
C ALA A 165 -9.37 9.68 -11.45
N GLY A 166 -10.55 9.23 -11.00
CA GLY A 166 -11.72 9.04 -11.87
C GLY A 166 -12.12 10.32 -12.59
N VAL A 167 -12.24 11.43 -11.84
CA VAL A 167 -12.57 12.76 -12.41
C VAL A 167 -11.49 13.25 -13.39
N LEU A 168 -10.21 13.12 -13.02
CA LEU A 168 -9.10 13.55 -13.87
C LEU A 168 -9.05 12.73 -15.16
N ILE A 169 -9.21 11.41 -15.09
CA ILE A 169 -9.15 10.52 -16.25
C ILE A 169 -10.32 10.79 -17.19
N ALA A 170 -11.53 10.96 -16.65
CA ALA A 170 -12.73 11.22 -17.45
C ALA A 170 -12.64 12.53 -18.24
N ASN A 171 -12.05 13.58 -17.68
CA ASN A 171 -12.02 14.92 -18.32
C ASN A 171 -10.71 15.22 -19.08
N PHE A 172 -9.57 14.66 -18.64
CA PHE A 172 -8.25 15.05 -19.16
C PHE A 172 -7.38 13.85 -19.56
N GLY A 173 -7.92 12.62 -19.46
CA GLY A 173 -7.18 11.39 -19.74
C GLY A 173 -6.23 10.98 -18.61
N TRP A 174 -5.69 9.75 -18.69
CA TRP A 174 -4.88 9.13 -17.62
C TRP A 174 -3.57 9.89 -17.30
N ARG A 175 -3.02 10.62 -18.24
CA ARG A 175 -1.80 11.43 -18.06
C ARG A 175 -1.98 12.52 -17.00
N SER A 176 -3.17 13.06 -16.86
CA SER A 176 -3.52 14.10 -15.88
C SER A 176 -3.33 13.66 -14.43
N VAL A 177 -3.44 12.37 -14.15
CA VAL A 177 -3.18 11.79 -12.84
C VAL A 177 -1.73 12.03 -12.42
N PHE A 178 -0.79 11.79 -13.31
CA PHE A 178 0.63 12.01 -13.04
C PHE A 178 1.00 13.50 -12.98
N PHE A 179 0.35 14.33 -13.81
CA PHE A 179 0.48 15.80 -13.69
C PHE A 179 -0.01 16.31 -12.33
N SER A 180 -1.13 15.80 -11.83
CA SER A 180 -1.65 16.19 -10.51
C SER A 180 -0.68 15.83 -9.40
N ALA A 181 -0.05 14.66 -9.48
CA ALA A 181 0.98 14.22 -8.56
C ALA A 181 2.19 15.16 -8.58
N THR A 182 2.64 15.59 -9.75
CA THR A 182 3.71 16.59 -9.90
C THR A 182 3.35 17.89 -9.23
N VAL A 183 2.15 18.42 -9.48
CA VAL A 183 1.69 19.71 -8.91
C VAL A 183 1.70 19.66 -7.38
N ILE A 184 1.14 18.60 -6.78
CA ILE A 184 1.06 18.48 -5.32
C ILE A 184 2.48 18.33 -4.72
N ALA A 185 3.39 17.58 -5.38
CA ALA A 185 4.77 17.42 -4.93
C ALA A 185 5.52 18.77 -4.96
N VAL A 186 5.35 19.55 -6.03
CA VAL A 186 5.94 20.89 -6.14
C VAL A 186 5.37 21.82 -5.07
N LEU A 187 4.05 21.79 -4.82
CA LEU A 187 3.42 22.55 -3.74
C LEU A 187 4.00 22.17 -2.37
N SER A 188 4.22 20.88 -2.12
CA SER A 188 4.88 20.41 -0.89
C SER A 188 6.26 21.06 -0.73
N LEU A 189 7.08 21.09 -1.78
CA LEU A 189 8.41 21.73 -1.73
C LEU A 189 8.35 23.25 -1.47
N ILE A 190 7.47 23.95 -2.16
CA ILE A 190 7.36 25.41 -2.06
C ILE A 190 6.86 25.85 -0.68
N THR A 191 5.93 25.09 -0.08
CA THR A 191 5.27 25.49 1.17
C THR A 191 6.19 25.45 2.38
N GLY A 192 7.17 24.56 2.45
CA GLY A 192 7.96 24.47 3.67
C GLY A 192 9.34 23.85 3.59
N ALA A 193 9.79 23.35 2.43
CA ALA A 193 11.14 22.77 2.31
C ALA A 193 12.25 23.75 2.72
N GLY A 194 12.08 25.04 2.40
CA GLY A 194 13.01 26.11 2.83
C GLY A 194 13.03 26.36 4.33
N LYS A 195 11.98 26.00 5.07
CA LYS A 195 11.88 26.20 6.52
C LYS A 195 12.32 24.99 7.33
N MET A 196 12.50 23.84 6.71
CA MET A 196 13.06 22.64 7.37
C MET A 196 14.50 22.90 7.78
N ARG A 197 14.85 22.51 9.00
CA ARG A 197 16.22 22.55 9.49
C ARG A 197 16.97 21.30 8.99
N GLU A 198 18.23 21.48 8.58
CA GLU A 198 19.06 20.34 8.29
C GLU A 198 19.55 19.73 9.60
N THR A 199 19.25 18.45 9.80
CA THR A 199 19.65 17.71 10.98
C THR A 199 20.20 16.36 10.55
N ARG A 200 21.21 15.88 11.27
CA ARG A 200 21.85 14.58 11.07
C ARG A 200 21.92 13.85 12.40
N ASN A 201 22.03 12.55 12.36
CA ASN A 201 22.35 11.78 13.55
C ASN A 201 23.89 11.69 13.67
N PRO A 202 24.51 12.27 14.72
CA PRO A 202 25.97 12.19 14.89
C PRO A 202 26.48 10.76 15.10
N GLN A 203 25.60 9.84 15.47
CA GLN A 203 25.88 8.43 15.74
C GLN A 203 25.35 7.52 14.61
N ALA A 204 25.06 8.09 13.42
CA ALA A 204 24.64 7.28 12.28
C ALA A 204 25.71 6.23 11.95
N SER A 205 25.27 5.00 11.82
CA SER A 205 26.15 3.83 11.72
C SER A 205 26.37 3.36 10.28
N GLY A 206 25.97 4.15 9.29
CA GLY A 206 26.03 3.79 7.87
C GLY A 206 24.83 2.94 7.41
N ILE A 207 24.78 2.67 6.11
CA ILE A 207 23.74 1.87 5.48
C ILE A 207 24.20 0.43 5.40
N ASP A 208 23.34 -0.50 5.80
CA ASP A 208 23.52 -1.93 5.54
C ASP A 208 23.23 -2.24 4.06
N TRP A 209 24.20 -2.02 3.19
CA TRP A 209 24.09 -2.31 1.77
C TRP A 209 23.85 -3.79 1.48
N PRO A 210 24.57 -4.75 2.11
CA PRO A 210 24.31 -6.17 1.92
C PRO A 210 22.88 -6.58 2.31
N GLY A 211 22.38 -6.10 3.46
CA GLY A 211 21.00 -6.32 3.89
C GLY A 211 20.00 -5.69 2.92
N THR A 212 20.21 -4.43 2.52
CA THR A 212 19.35 -3.73 1.56
C THR A 212 19.27 -4.47 0.22
N PHE A 213 20.39 -4.88 -0.36
CA PHE A 213 20.41 -5.57 -1.64
C PHE A 213 19.80 -6.97 -1.57
N SER A 214 20.10 -7.76 -0.53
CA SER A 214 19.57 -9.10 -0.37
C SER A 214 18.05 -9.07 -0.13
N PHE A 215 17.55 -8.12 0.67
CA PHE A 215 16.13 -7.91 0.91
C PHE A 215 15.38 -7.47 -0.36
N THR A 216 15.94 -6.49 -1.08
CA THR A 216 15.35 -5.99 -2.34
C THR A 216 15.30 -7.09 -3.40
N ALA A 217 16.38 -7.83 -3.58
CA ALA A 217 16.44 -8.92 -4.54
C ALA A 217 15.48 -10.07 -4.16
N MET A 218 15.41 -10.42 -2.89
CA MET A 218 14.47 -11.42 -2.37
C MET A 218 13.03 -11.02 -2.67
N LEU A 219 12.65 -9.80 -2.30
CA LEU A 219 11.30 -9.31 -2.46
C LEU A 219 10.92 -9.14 -3.94
N GLY A 220 11.87 -8.67 -4.76
CA GLY A 220 11.71 -8.55 -6.21
C GLY A 220 11.47 -9.90 -6.87
N LEU A 221 12.28 -10.89 -6.53
CA LEU A 221 12.17 -12.24 -7.08
C LEU A 221 10.89 -12.95 -6.62
N LEU A 222 10.52 -12.76 -5.34
CA LEU A 222 9.25 -13.28 -4.82
C LEU A 222 8.05 -12.66 -5.54
N THR A 223 8.04 -11.35 -5.72
CA THR A 223 6.95 -10.65 -6.43
C THR A 223 6.86 -11.13 -7.88
N TRP A 224 8.01 -11.26 -8.56
CA TRP A 224 8.03 -11.79 -9.93
C TRP A 224 7.49 -13.21 -10.00
N ALA A 225 7.92 -14.10 -9.11
CA ALA A 225 7.40 -15.47 -9.05
C ALA A 225 5.87 -15.50 -8.90
N LEU A 226 5.33 -14.69 -7.99
CA LEU A 226 3.89 -14.60 -7.76
C LEU A 226 3.13 -14.12 -9.00
N MET A 227 3.70 -13.19 -9.76
CA MET A 227 3.10 -12.67 -11.00
C MET A 227 3.23 -13.65 -12.18
N GLU A 228 4.18 -14.60 -12.14
CA GLU A 228 4.38 -15.62 -13.16
C GLU A 228 3.45 -16.83 -12.97
N ILE A 229 2.99 -17.10 -11.73
CA ILE A 229 2.12 -18.25 -11.41
C ILE A 229 0.91 -18.38 -12.36
N PRO A 230 0.16 -17.31 -12.67
CA PRO A 230 -1.02 -17.42 -13.55
C PRO A 230 -0.71 -17.85 -14.98
N GLN A 231 0.52 -17.60 -15.45
CA GLN A 231 0.92 -17.92 -16.83
C GLN A 231 1.53 -19.32 -16.92
N SER A 232 2.43 -19.62 -16.00
CA SER A 232 3.29 -20.80 -16.08
C SER A 232 2.85 -21.94 -15.14
N GLY A 233 1.94 -21.64 -14.19
CA GLY A 233 1.49 -22.57 -13.15
C GLY A 233 2.49 -22.70 -12.00
N LEU A 234 1.99 -23.11 -10.83
CA LEU A 234 2.81 -23.32 -9.62
C LEU A 234 3.89 -24.39 -9.78
N SER A 235 3.64 -25.41 -10.62
CA SER A 235 4.57 -26.52 -10.88
C SER A 235 5.62 -26.22 -11.95
N SER A 236 5.59 -25.03 -12.55
CA SER A 236 6.58 -24.62 -13.56
C SER A 236 7.97 -24.55 -12.95
N THR A 237 8.96 -25.11 -13.66
CA THR A 237 10.37 -25.05 -13.24
C THR A 237 10.85 -23.62 -13.05
N LEU A 238 10.37 -22.69 -13.87
CA LEU A 238 10.69 -21.26 -13.75
C LEU A 238 10.17 -20.69 -12.42
N VAL A 239 8.88 -20.90 -12.10
CA VAL A 239 8.27 -20.42 -10.86
C VAL A 239 8.94 -21.04 -9.64
N LEU A 240 9.20 -22.35 -9.67
CA LEU A 240 9.89 -23.04 -8.58
C LEU A 240 11.33 -22.53 -8.40
N ALA A 241 12.06 -22.24 -9.49
CA ALA A 241 13.39 -21.67 -9.43
C ALA A 241 13.37 -20.24 -8.83
N GLN A 242 12.39 -19.42 -9.20
CA GLN A 242 12.21 -18.07 -8.66
C GLN A 242 11.85 -18.12 -7.17
N LEU A 243 10.93 -18.97 -6.75
CA LEU A 243 10.56 -19.16 -5.33
C LEU A 243 11.74 -19.72 -4.52
N GLY A 244 12.47 -20.68 -5.08
CA GLY A 244 13.68 -21.23 -4.46
C GLY A 244 14.78 -20.17 -4.32
N GLY A 245 14.98 -19.34 -5.36
CA GLY A 245 15.89 -18.21 -5.33
C GLY A 245 15.48 -17.16 -4.30
N ALA A 246 14.19 -16.83 -4.20
CA ALA A 246 13.69 -15.92 -3.18
C ALA A 246 13.90 -16.47 -1.76
N ALA A 247 13.66 -17.76 -1.53
CA ALA A 247 13.92 -18.41 -0.24
C ALA A 247 15.42 -18.43 0.11
N LEU A 248 16.29 -18.67 -0.88
CA LEU A 248 17.74 -18.57 -0.69
C LEU A 248 18.19 -17.17 -0.33
N LEU A 249 17.69 -16.15 -1.04
CA LEU A 249 17.97 -14.73 -0.76
C LEU A 249 17.43 -14.32 0.61
N LEU A 250 16.29 -14.85 1.05
CA LEU A 250 15.79 -14.66 2.41
C LEU A 250 16.75 -15.24 3.44
N ALA A 251 17.26 -16.45 3.21
CA ALA A 251 18.25 -17.07 4.09
C ALA A 251 19.57 -16.24 4.13
N VAL A 252 20.03 -15.77 2.98
CA VAL A 252 21.19 -14.86 2.88
C VAL A 252 20.93 -13.56 3.67
N PHE A 253 19.77 -12.94 3.48
CA PHE A 253 19.36 -11.75 4.22
C PHE A 253 19.40 -11.98 5.73
N VAL A 254 18.79 -13.04 6.23
CA VAL A 254 18.79 -13.37 7.66
C VAL A 254 20.23 -13.57 8.18
N VAL A 255 21.09 -14.27 7.43
CA VAL A 255 22.49 -14.47 7.81
C VAL A 255 23.26 -13.13 7.84
N VAL A 256 23.02 -12.25 6.88
CA VAL A 256 23.61 -10.90 6.83
C VAL A 256 23.19 -10.11 8.06
N GLU A 257 21.88 -10.02 8.33
CA GLU A 257 21.32 -9.28 9.47
C GLU A 257 21.83 -9.77 10.84
N LEU A 258 22.12 -11.07 10.95
CA LEU A 258 22.69 -11.65 12.18
C LEU A 258 24.20 -11.37 12.35
N ARG A 259 24.92 -11.00 11.28
CA ARG A 259 26.39 -10.81 11.28
C ARG A 259 26.82 -9.35 11.21
N VAL A 260 26.01 -8.48 10.63
CA VAL A 260 26.32 -7.06 10.47
C VAL A 260 26.21 -6.35 11.82
N LYS A 261 27.13 -5.44 12.12
CA LYS A 261 27.13 -4.68 13.39
C LYS A 261 25.91 -3.77 13.54
N ASN A 262 25.42 -3.24 12.42
CA ASN A 262 24.29 -2.32 12.37
C ASN A 262 23.27 -2.86 11.35
N PRO A 263 22.47 -3.85 11.76
CA PRO A 263 21.53 -4.49 10.86
C PRO A 263 20.43 -3.50 10.44
N MET A 264 19.98 -3.60 9.18
CA MET A 264 18.82 -2.89 8.68
C MET A 264 17.55 -3.30 9.46
N LEU A 265 17.47 -4.58 9.83
CA LEU A 265 16.34 -5.19 10.52
C LEU A 265 16.81 -5.94 11.77
N ASP A 266 16.58 -5.37 12.97
CA ASP A 266 16.91 -6.05 14.23
C ASP A 266 15.93 -7.20 14.48
N LEU A 267 16.32 -8.41 14.08
CA LEU A 267 15.54 -9.64 14.25
C LEU A 267 15.20 -9.95 15.73
N SER A 268 15.93 -9.37 16.70
CA SER A 268 15.66 -9.57 18.11
C SER A 268 14.31 -8.97 18.55
N LEU A 269 13.76 -8.01 17.79
CA LEU A 269 12.44 -7.43 18.05
C LEU A 269 11.30 -8.45 17.87
N PHE A 270 11.48 -9.46 17.06
CA PHE A 270 10.50 -10.53 16.88
C PHE A 270 10.40 -11.49 18.09
N ARG A 271 11.23 -11.32 19.14
CA ARG A 271 11.03 -11.98 20.43
C ARG A 271 9.83 -11.42 21.22
N TYR A 272 9.46 -10.18 20.93
CA TYR A 272 8.29 -9.56 21.59
C TYR A 272 7.01 -9.97 20.84
N ILE A 273 6.22 -10.85 21.46
CA ILE A 273 4.98 -11.36 20.83
C ILE A 273 4.01 -10.23 20.47
N ARG A 274 3.96 -9.17 21.27
CA ARG A 274 3.17 -7.97 20.97
C ARG A 274 3.65 -7.28 19.71
N PHE A 275 4.96 -7.26 19.43
CA PHE A 275 5.52 -6.69 18.22
C PHE A 275 5.11 -7.51 16.99
N ILE A 276 5.10 -8.85 17.08
CA ILE A 276 4.59 -9.73 16.01
C ILE A 276 3.11 -9.43 15.73
N GLY A 277 2.29 -9.30 16.78
CA GLY A 277 0.88 -8.94 16.62
C GLY A 277 0.67 -7.59 15.92
N VAL A 278 1.53 -6.61 16.22
CA VAL A 278 1.49 -5.31 15.54
C VAL A 278 1.90 -5.44 14.06
N GLN A 279 2.87 -6.30 13.72
CA GLN A 279 3.26 -6.54 12.32
C GLN A 279 2.16 -7.26 11.51
N ALA A 280 1.26 -7.99 12.17
CA ALA A 280 0.12 -8.60 11.49
C ALA A 280 -0.94 -7.58 11.03
N LEU A 281 -1.01 -6.39 11.66
CA LEU A 281 -2.01 -5.37 11.32
C LEU A 281 -1.85 -4.83 9.89
N PRO A 282 -0.67 -4.36 9.45
CA PRO A 282 -0.50 -3.87 8.08
C PRO A 282 -0.70 -4.96 7.02
N LEU A 283 -0.34 -6.21 7.31
CA LEU A 283 -0.63 -7.32 6.41
C LEU A 283 -2.14 -7.55 6.28
N ALA A 284 -2.85 -7.59 7.42
CA ALA A 284 -4.31 -7.75 7.42
C ALA A 284 -5.01 -6.63 6.64
N THR A 285 -4.62 -5.37 6.88
CA THR A 285 -5.19 -4.21 6.18
C THR A 285 -4.80 -4.19 4.69
N GLY A 286 -3.63 -4.70 4.33
CA GLY A 286 -3.22 -4.95 2.95
C GLY A 286 -4.23 -5.85 2.22
N PHE A 287 -4.54 -7.01 2.80
CA PHE A 287 -5.46 -7.99 2.22
C PHE A 287 -6.92 -7.56 2.25
N CYS A 288 -7.41 -6.89 3.31
CA CYS A 288 -8.83 -6.55 3.40
C CYS A 288 -9.20 -5.18 2.81
N PHE A 289 -8.24 -4.30 2.55
CA PHE A 289 -8.52 -2.93 2.11
C PHE A 289 -7.68 -2.52 0.89
N VAL A 290 -6.32 -2.57 0.98
CA VAL A 290 -5.45 -2.03 -0.08
C VAL A 290 -5.64 -2.77 -1.39
N VAL A 291 -5.81 -4.09 -1.34
CA VAL A 291 -6.12 -4.92 -2.52
C VAL A 291 -7.41 -4.48 -3.20
N LEU A 292 -8.45 -4.12 -2.43
CA LEU A 292 -9.72 -3.67 -2.99
C LEU A 292 -9.61 -2.33 -3.73
N LEU A 293 -8.66 -1.46 -3.34
CA LEU A 293 -8.39 -0.22 -4.06
C LEU A 293 -7.90 -0.45 -5.50
N VAL A 294 -7.40 -1.64 -5.79
CA VAL A 294 -6.96 -2.05 -7.14
C VAL A 294 -8.02 -2.91 -7.84
N VAL A 295 -8.54 -3.91 -7.14
CA VAL A 295 -9.45 -4.91 -7.74
C VAL A 295 -10.83 -4.31 -8.07
N LEU A 296 -11.38 -3.45 -7.19
CA LEU A 296 -12.71 -2.89 -7.42
C LEU A 296 -12.77 -1.90 -8.61
N PRO A 297 -11.81 -1.00 -8.83
CA PRO A 297 -11.77 -0.22 -10.07
C PRO A 297 -11.72 -1.09 -11.34
N MET A 298 -10.99 -2.21 -11.31
CA MET A 298 -10.96 -3.15 -12.43
C MET A 298 -12.33 -3.79 -12.67
N LEU A 299 -13.04 -4.16 -11.58
CA LEU A 299 -14.42 -4.64 -11.68
C LEU A 299 -15.36 -3.55 -12.24
N PHE A 300 -15.35 -2.36 -11.66
CA PHE A 300 -16.32 -1.31 -12.01
C PHE A 300 -16.11 -0.76 -13.41
N ILE A 301 -14.89 -0.37 -13.74
CA ILE A 301 -14.56 0.23 -15.05
C ILE A 301 -14.41 -0.85 -16.11
N GLY A 302 -13.60 -1.85 -15.83
CA GLY A 302 -13.15 -2.82 -16.83
C GLY A 302 -14.19 -3.90 -17.15
N VAL A 303 -14.93 -4.37 -16.15
CA VAL A 303 -15.88 -5.49 -16.30
C VAL A 303 -17.32 -4.99 -16.32
N SER A 304 -17.71 -4.12 -15.39
CA SER A 304 -19.09 -3.59 -15.33
C SER A 304 -19.34 -2.42 -16.29
N GLY A 305 -18.30 -1.87 -16.92
CA GLY A 305 -18.43 -0.80 -17.91
C GLY A 305 -18.89 0.55 -17.34
N LEU A 306 -18.68 0.78 -16.03
CA LEU A 306 -18.96 2.09 -15.44
C LEU A 306 -17.95 3.14 -15.93
N SER A 307 -18.41 4.39 -16.00
CA SER A 307 -17.47 5.50 -16.23
C SER A 307 -16.47 5.63 -15.07
N GLU A 308 -15.28 6.12 -15.37
CA GLU A 308 -14.22 6.35 -14.40
C GLU A 308 -14.70 7.23 -13.22
N GLU A 309 -15.53 8.24 -13.51
CA GLU A 309 -16.12 9.12 -12.51
C GLU A 309 -17.06 8.36 -11.55
N ARG A 310 -17.99 7.54 -12.08
CA ARG A 310 -18.91 6.74 -11.27
C ARG A 310 -18.18 5.70 -10.45
N ALA A 311 -17.17 5.04 -11.03
CA ALA A 311 -16.33 4.11 -10.31
C ALA A 311 -15.60 4.80 -9.16
N GLY A 312 -15.04 6.00 -9.40
CA GLY A 312 -14.40 6.83 -8.37
C GLY A 312 -15.35 7.21 -7.24
N LEU A 313 -16.59 7.61 -7.56
CA LEU A 313 -17.63 7.89 -6.55
C LEU A 313 -17.98 6.65 -5.72
N MET A 314 -18.11 5.48 -6.34
CA MET A 314 -18.34 4.24 -5.60
C MET A 314 -17.18 3.90 -4.66
N MET A 315 -15.94 4.10 -5.09
CA MET A 315 -14.77 3.88 -4.27
C MET A 315 -14.73 4.76 -3.02
N MET A 316 -15.41 5.91 -3.01
CA MET A 316 -15.55 6.73 -1.81
C MET A 316 -16.25 6.01 -0.67
N ALA A 317 -17.17 5.08 -0.94
CA ALA A 317 -17.80 4.28 0.10
C ALA A 317 -16.80 3.48 0.92
N LEU A 318 -15.77 2.91 0.25
CA LEU A 318 -14.69 2.19 0.90
C LEU A 318 -13.74 3.13 1.64
N SER A 319 -13.45 4.31 1.09
CA SER A 319 -12.33 5.17 1.47
C SER A 319 -12.71 6.30 2.43
N VAL A 320 -13.93 6.86 2.34
CA VAL A 320 -14.37 7.98 3.22
C VAL A 320 -14.33 7.62 4.71
N PRO A 321 -14.71 6.41 5.14
CA PRO A 321 -14.57 6.03 6.55
C PRO A 321 -13.13 6.17 7.07
N MET A 322 -12.11 6.00 6.22
CA MET A 322 -10.70 6.17 6.59
C MET A 322 -10.31 7.60 6.99
N LEU A 323 -11.16 8.61 6.74
CA LEU A 323 -10.94 9.97 7.21
C LEU A 323 -11.37 10.16 8.65
N ILE A 324 -12.42 9.48 9.07
CA ILE A 324 -13.12 9.72 10.34
C ILE A 324 -12.77 8.65 11.37
N VAL A 325 -12.80 7.38 10.95
CA VAL A 325 -12.67 6.23 11.86
C VAL A 325 -11.30 6.17 12.57
N PRO A 326 -10.15 6.47 11.94
CA PRO A 326 -8.87 6.52 12.65
C PRO A 326 -8.85 7.52 13.81
N LEU A 327 -9.49 8.68 13.64
CA LEU A 327 -9.61 9.69 14.70
C LEU A 327 -10.52 9.21 15.84
N LEU A 328 -11.64 8.57 15.49
CA LEU A 328 -12.55 7.94 16.44
C LEU A 328 -11.85 6.79 17.17
N ALA A 329 -11.05 5.97 16.50
CA ALA A 329 -10.27 4.90 17.09
C ALA A 329 -9.33 5.44 18.18
N ALA A 330 -8.58 6.50 17.86
CA ALA A 330 -7.68 7.16 18.81
C ALA A 330 -8.45 7.73 20.04
N TRP A 331 -9.67 8.24 19.84
CA TRP A 331 -10.51 8.71 20.93
C TRP A 331 -11.07 7.57 21.78
N LEU A 332 -11.47 6.46 21.17
CA LEU A 332 -12.01 5.26 21.82
C LEU A 332 -10.97 4.53 22.69
N THR A 333 -9.67 4.72 22.47
CA THR A 333 -8.62 4.12 23.33
C THR A 333 -8.67 4.58 24.78
N ARG A 334 -9.46 5.63 25.09
CA ARG A 334 -9.70 6.09 26.47
C ARG A 334 -10.51 5.09 27.29
N TRP A 335 -11.31 4.25 26.65
CA TRP A 335 -12.22 3.29 27.32
C TRP A 335 -11.97 1.85 26.88
N ILE A 336 -11.43 1.63 25.70
CA ILE A 336 -11.27 0.31 25.09
C ILE A 336 -9.79 0.12 24.73
N SER A 337 -9.23 -1.03 25.07
CA SER A 337 -7.82 -1.30 24.72
C SER A 337 -7.60 -1.30 23.19
N ALA A 338 -6.43 -0.83 22.76
CA ALA A 338 -6.08 -0.76 21.34
C ALA A 338 -6.13 -2.14 20.67
N GLY A 339 -5.75 -3.21 21.39
CA GLY A 339 -5.81 -4.58 20.87
C GLY A 339 -7.25 -5.02 20.57
N VAL A 340 -8.22 -4.69 21.45
CA VAL A 340 -9.65 -4.99 21.21
C VAL A 340 -10.19 -4.18 20.04
N LEU A 341 -9.85 -2.87 19.95
CA LEU A 341 -10.27 -2.02 18.84
C LEU A 341 -9.72 -2.53 17.49
N CYS A 342 -8.45 -2.91 17.42
CA CYS A 342 -7.86 -3.47 16.20
C CYS A 342 -8.52 -4.80 15.82
N THR A 343 -8.73 -5.69 16.79
CA THR A 343 -9.39 -6.99 16.54
C THR A 343 -10.82 -6.81 16.07
N SER A 344 -11.62 -5.97 16.76
CA SER A 344 -13.02 -5.71 16.34
C SER A 344 -13.09 -5.07 14.96
N GLY A 345 -12.16 -4.15 14.65
CA GLY A 345 -12.05 -3.56 13.31
C GLY A 345 -11.82 -4.60 12.23
N LEU A 346 -10.88 -5.52 12.42
CA LEU A 346 -10.62 -6.60 11.47
C LEU A 346 -11.82 -7.56 11.31
N VAL A 347 -12.55 -7.86 12.39
CA VAL A 347 -13.76 -8.67 12.33
C VAL A 347 -14.87 -7.95 11.55
N ILE A 348 -15.06 -6.66 11.76
CA ILE A 348 -16.01 -5.84 11.01
C ILE A 348 -15.62 -5.82 9.52
N ALA A 349 -14.34 -5.63 9.19
CA ALA A 349 -13.86 -5.67 7.81
C ALA A 349 -14.10 -7.04 7.16
N ALA A 350 -13.85 -8.13 7.89
CA ALA A 350 -14.12 -9.49 7.41
C ALA A 350 -15.61 -9.72 7.14
N ALA A 351 -16.52 -9.25 8.01
CA ALA A 351 -17.95 -9.30 7.76
C ALA A 351 -18.36 -8.52 6.50
N GLY A 352 -17.76 -7.34 6.31
CA GLY A 352 -17.92 -6.53 5.10
C GLY A 352 -17.46 -7.27 3.83
N LEU A 353 -16.31 -7.97 3.88
CA LEU A 353 -15.80 -8.79 2.77
C LEU A 353 -16.78 -9.94 2.42
N GLY A 354 -17.32 -10.63 3.43
CA GLY A 354 -18.31 -11.68 3.24
C GLY A 354 -19.60 -11.14 2.59
N TRP A 355 -20.06 -9.95 3.01
CA TRP A 355 -21.23 -9.31 2.37
C TRP A 355 -20.90 -8.84 0.95
N LEU A 356 -19.75 -8.21 0.74
CA LEU A 356 -19.31 -7.77 -0.59
C LEU A 356 -19.23 -8.95 -1.57
N SER A 357 -18.80 -10.12 -1.10
CA SER A 357 -18.72 -11.32 -1.94
C SER A 357 -20.09 -11.74 -2.49
N GLN A 358 -21.15 -11.61 -1.70
CA GLN A 358 -22.53 -11.92 -2.13
C GLN A 358 -23.07 -10.86 -3.11
N ALA A 359 -22.81 -9.57 -2.84
CA ALA A 359 -23.21 -8.49 -3.73
C ALA A 359 -22.52 -8.60 -5.12
N VAL A 360 -21.24 -9.00 -5.13
CA VAL A 360 -20.49 -9.26 -6.38
C VAL A 360 -21.10 -10.43 -7.14
N LEU A 361 -21.41 -11.53 -6.47
CA LEU A 361 -22.00 -12.71 -7.09
C LEU A 361 -23.39 -12.40 -7.68
N ALA A 362 -24.18 -11.57 -6.99
CA ALA A 362 -25.47 -11.09 -7.46
C ALA A 362 -25.37 -10.02 -8.57
N GLN A 363 -24.17 -9.55 -8.88
CA GLN A 363 -23.89 -8.43 -9.81
C GLN A 363 -24.66 -7.14 -9.44
N ASP A 364 -24.99 -6.98 -8.16
CA ASP A 364 -25.68 -5.81 -7.63
C ASP A 364 -24.67 -4.69 -7.30
N VAL A 365 -24.37 -3.87 -8.31
CA VAL A 365 -23.41 -2.78 -8.20
C VAL A 365 -23.79 -1.78 -7.10
N ALA A 366 -25.07 -1.46 -6.95
CA ALA A 366 -25.54 -0.55 -5.90
C ALA A 366 -25.44 -1.20 -4.50
N GLY A 367 -25.74 -2.48 -4.41
CA GLY A 367 -25.61 -3.26 -3.18
C GLY A 367 -24.17 -3.43 -2.67
N MET A 368 -23.15 -3.15 -3.50
CA MET A 368 -21.74 -3.16 -3.08
C MET A 368 -21.36 -1.96 -2.20
N ILE A 369 -22.10 -0.85 -2.23
CA ILE A 369 -21.76 0.38 -1.49
C ILE A 369 -21.73 0.13 0.03
N ALA A 370 -22.76 -0.50 0.57
CA ALA A 370 -22.85 -0.73 2.02
C ALA A 370 -21.73 -1.63 2.57
N PRO A 371 -21.44 -2.82 1.99
CA PRO A 371 -20.32 -3.63 2.45
C PRO A 371 -18.96 -2.95 2.27
N MET A 372 -18.76 -2.15 1.22
CA MET A 372 -17.53 -1.36 1.05
C MET A 372 -17.35 -0.35 2.20
N ALA A 373 -18.42 0.34 2.61
CA ALA A 373 -18.38 1.26 3.76
C ALA A 373 -18.06 0.52 5.06
N ILE A 374 -18.60 -0.66 5.27
CA ILE A 374 -18.30 -1.51 6.45
C ILE A 374 -16.85 -1.95 6.45
N ILE A 375 -16.29 -2.33 5.31
CA ILE A 375 -14.85 -2.65 5.20
C ILE A 375 -14.01 -1.44 5.57
N GLY A 376 -14.34 -0.25 5.05
CA GLY A 376 -13.65 0.99 5.36
C GLY A 376 -13.71 1.35 6.86
N ILE A 377 -14.88 1.20 7.50
CA ILE A 377 -15.06 1.41 8.95
C ILE A 377 -14.19 0.40 9.72
N GLY A 378 -14.28 -0.89 9.36
CA GLY A 378 -13.52 -1.94 10.02
C GLY A 378 -12.02 -1.72 9.93
N THR A 379 -11.51 -1.37 8.75
CA THR A 379 -10.08 -1.13 8.51
C THR A 379 -9.59 0.17 9.15
N GLY A 380 -10.43 1.19 9.25
CA GLY A 380 -10.09 2.47 9.87
C GLY A 380 -9.70 2.36 11.35
N LEU A 381 -10.26 1.40 12.09
CA LEU A 381 -9.93 1.19 13.51
C LEU A 381 -8.46 0.79 13.71
N PRO A 382 -7.95 -0.30 13.12
CA PRO A 382 -6.53 -0.64 13.24
C PRO A 382 -5.63 0.41 12.58
N TRP A 383 -6.04 1.03 11.47
CA TRP A 383 -5.23 2.02 10.76
C TRP A 383 -4.87 3.22 11.64
N GLY A 384 -5.80 3.71 12.45
CA GLY A 384 -5.56 4.82 13.36
C GLY A 384 -4.65 4.50 14.55
N LEU A 385 -4.43 3.23 14.87
CA LEU A 385 -3.74 2.79 16.07
C LEU A 385 -2.40 2.09 15.80
N MET A 386 -2.23 1.48 14.62
CA MET A 386 -1.10 0.59 14.35
C MET A 386 0.27 1.29 14.39
N ASP A 387 0.37 2.55 13.91
CA ASP A 387 1.61 3.32 13.97
C ASP A 387 2.01 3.61 15.44
N GLY A 388 1.05 4.00 16.29
CA GLY A 388 1.27 4.20 17.72
C GLY A 388 1.63 2.90 18.47
N LEU A 389 0.97 1.80 18.10
CA LEU A 389 1.26 0.48 18.67
C LEU A 389 2.67 0.01 18.30
N SER A 390 3.17 0.29 17.10
CA SER A 390 4.49 -0.16 16.64
C SER A 390 5.62 0.31 17.58
N VAL A 391 5.49 1.50 18.16
CA VAL A 391 6.49 2.08 19.08
C VAL A 391 6.18 1.77 20.54
N SER A 392 4.93 1.51 20.91
CA SER A 392 4.53 1.30 22.30
C SER A 392 4.83 -0.10 22.84
N VAL A 393 4.98 -1.09 21.96
CA VAL A 393 5.20 -2.50 22.31
C VAL A 393 6.66 -2.89 22.46
N VAL A 394 7.58 -1.95 22.27
CA VAL A 394 9.03 -2.14 22.36
C VAL A 394 9.67 -1.14 23.32
N PRO A 395 10.89 -1.41 23.85
CA PRO A 395 11.65 -0.43 24.64
C PRO A 395 11.88 0.87 23.88
N LYS A 396 11.91 2.01 24.59
CA LYS A 396 12.04 3.35 23.99
C LYS A 396 13.28 3.50 23.09
N GLU A 397 14.37 2.86 23.49
CA GLU A 397 15.67 2.87 22.79
C GLU A 397 15.58 2.22 21.40
N ARG A 398 14.60 1.31 21.20
CA ARG A 398 14.39 0.57 19.95
C ARG A 398 13.17 1.07 19.14
N ALA A 399 12.49 2.11 19.60
CA ALA A 399 11.28 2.62 18.98
C ALA A 399 11.49 3.06 17.51
N GLY A 400 12.63 3.67 17.20
CA GLY A 400 12.96 4.07 15.82
C GLY A 400 13.09 2.89 14.87
N MET A 401 13.82 1.84 15.30
CA MET A 401 13.96 0.59 14.54
C MET A 401 12.59 -0.09 14.35
N ALA A 402 11.79 -0.17 15.42
CA ALA A 402 10.47 -0.78 15.35
C ALA A 402 9.55 -0.06 14.36
N THR A 403 9.58 1.28 14.31
CA THR A 403 8.83 2.08 13.33
C THR A 403 9.31 1.81 11.91
N GLY A 404 10.62 1.71 11.70
CA GLY A 404 11.21 1.39 10.39
C GLY A 404 10.75 0.02 9.90
N ILE A 405 10.86 -1.02 10.74
CA ILE A 405 10.40 -2.38 10.42
C ILE A 405 8.89 -2.37 10.11
N PHE A 406 8.10 -1.71 10.96
CA PHE A 406 6.66 -1.62 10.77
C PHE A 406 6.29 -0.96 9.43
N SER A 407 6.90 0.17 9.09
CA SER A 407 6.64 0.88 7.84
C SER A 407 7.06 0.06 6.61
N THR A 408 8.19 -0.65 6.70
CA THR A 408 8.64 -1.57 5.64
C THR A 408 7.69 -2.75 5.49
N THR A 409 7.27 -3.38 6.61
CA THR A 409 6.28 -4.48 6.60
C THR A 409 4.96 -4.02 5.99
N ARG A 410 4.52 -2.79 6.29
CA ARG A 410 3.30 -2.22 5.70
C ARG A 410 3.43 -2.09 4.19
N VAL A 411 4.40 -1.34 3.70
CA VAL A 411 4.51 -1.03 2.27
C VAL A 411 4.88 -2.26 1.44
N ALA A 412 5.86 -3.05 1.89
CA ALA A 412 6.24 -4.29 1.21
C ALA A 412 5.11 -5.33 1.28
N GLY A 413 4.43 -5.43 2.43
CA GLY A 413 3.30 -6.34 2.64
C GLY A 413 2.10 -6.00 1.76
N GLU A 414 1.80 -4.71 1.55
CA GLU A 414 0.77 -4.26 0.61
C GLU A 414 1.11 -4.70 -0.82
N GLY A 415 2.37 -4.54 -1.26
CA GLY A 415 2.83 -5.01 -2.57
C GLY A 415 2.73 -6.53 -2.74
N ILE A 416 3.16 -7.29 -1.72
CA ILE A 416 3.03 -8.76 -1.72
C ILE A 416 1.56 -9.19 -1.76
N SER A 417 0.69 -8.54 -0.98
CA SER A 417 -0.74 -8.84 -0.95
C SER A 417 -1.37 -8.65 -2.34
N LEU A 418 -1.00 -7.57 -3.05
CA LEU A 418 -1.45 -7.33 -4.42
C LEU A 418 -0.98 -8.41 -5.39
N ALA A 419 0.28 -8.82 -5.33
CA ALA A 419 0.83 -9.87 -6.18
C ALA A 419 0.13 -11.22 -5.93
N ILE A 420 -0.06 -11.61 -4.65
CA ILE A 420 -0.77 -12.83 -4.27
C ILE A 420 -2.21 -12.80 -4.78
N VAL A 421 -2.91 -11.71 -4.56
CA VAL A 421 -4.33 -11.60 -4.96
C VAL A 421 -4.48 -11.57 -6.47
N GLY A 422 -3.58 -10.89 -7.19
CA GLY A 422 -3.54 -10.93 -8.65
C GLY A 422 -3.35 -12.36 -9.19
N ALA A 423 -2.43 -13.13 -8.59
CA ALA A 423 -2.19 -14.51 -8.94
C ALA A 423 -3.42 -15.40 -8.67
N ILE A 424 -4.04 -15.26 -7.49
CA ILE A 424 -5.25 -16.03 -7.13
C ILE A 424 -6.40 -15.68 -8.08
N LEU A 425 -6.67 -14.37 -8.31
CA LEU A 425 -7.76 -13.94 -9.19
C LEU A 425 -7.57 -14.47 -10.62
N SER A 426 -6.37 -14.37 -11.15
CA SER A 426 -6.08 -14.89 -12.49
C SER A 426 -6.27 -16.41 -12.59
N THR A 427 -5.84 -17.16 -11.56
CA THR A 427 -6.03 -18.61 -11.50
C THR A 427 -7.51 -18.99 -11.39
N LEU A 428 -8.28 -18.31 -10.53
CA LEU A 428 -9.71 -18.53 -10.40
C LEU A 428 -10.46 -18.22 -11.69
N THR A 429 -10.09 -17.14 -12.36
CA THR A 429 -10.66 -16.72 -13.65
C THR A 429 -10.32 -17.73 -14.74
N HIS A 430 -9.08 -18.25 -14.75
CA HIS A 430 -8.68 -19.31 -15.67
C HIS A 430 -9.53 -20.58 -15.48
N ASN A 431 -9.68 -21.04 -14.24
CA ASN A 431 -10.47 -22.23 -13.92
C ASN A 431 -11.95 -22.05 -14.29
N ALA A 432 -12.52 -20.88 -14.04
CA ALA A 432 -13.91 -20.57 -14.41
C ALA A 432 -14.12 -20.58 -15.92
N LEU A 433 -13.21 -19.96 -16.70
CA LEU A 433 -13.27 -19.98 -18.16
C LEU A 433 -13.03 -21.39 -18.72
N ALA A 434 -12.05 -22.11 -18.21
CA ALA A 434 -11.76 -23.49 -18.63
C ALA A 434 -12.92 -24.44 -18.38
N ALA A 435 -13.60 -24.31 -17.23
CA ALA A 435 -14.77 -25.13 -16.91
C ALA A 435 -15.98 -24.82 -17.81
N HIS A 436 -16.12 -23.55 -18.25
CA HIS A 436 -17.28 -23.12 -19.04
C HIS A 436 -17.10 -23.39 -20.55
N PHE A 437 -15.87 -23.22 -21.05
CA PHE A 437 -15.53 -23.38 -22.47
C PHE A 437 -14.76 -24.69 -22.74
N THR A 438 -15.18 -25.80 -22.12
CA THR A 438 -14.66 -27.13 -22.34
C THR A 438 -15.10 -27.65 -23.71
N GLY A 439 -14.17 -27.82 -24.67
CA GLY A 439 -14.42 -28.39 -25.99
C GLY A 439 -13.37 -27.94 -27.01
N ASP A 440 -13.32 -28.59 -28.19
CA ASP A 440 -12.33 -28.34 -29.25
C ASP A 440 -12.39 -26.93 -29.90
N ALA A 441 -13.35 -26.11 -29.48
CA ALA A 441 -13.63 -24.80 -30.09
C ALA A 441 -12.69 -23.68 -29.60
N VAL A 442 -12.04 -23.81 -28.42
CA VAL A 442 -11.15 -22.77 -27.87
C VAL A 442 -9.86 -23.45 -27.40
N SER A 443 -8.72 -23.02 -27.92
CA SER A 443 -7.43 -23.58 -27.50
C SER A 443 -7.12 -23.23 -26.03
N SER A 444 -6.44 -24.12 -25.31
CA SER A 444 -6.01 -23.89 -23.91
C SER A 444 -5.16 -22.61 -23.77
N GLY A 445 -4.37 -22.26 -24.80
CA GLY A 445 -3.61 -21.02 -24.84
C GLY A 445 -4.51 -19.76 -24.93
N ALA A 446 -5.60 -19.82 -25.68
CA ALA A 446 -6.56 -18.73 -25.77
C ALA A 446 -7.33 -18.53 -24.45
N ILE A 447 -7.70 -19.63 -23.76
CA ILE A 447 -8.33 -19.57 -22.43
C ILE A 447 -7.38 -18.93 -21.42
N SER A 448 -6.10 -19.29 -21.43
CA SER A 448 -5.11 -18.72 -20.51
C SER A 448 -4.92 -17.22 -20.74
N GLN A 449 -4.80 -16.80 -21.99
CA GLN A 449 -4.70 -15.37 -22.34
C GLN A 449 -5.98 -14.61 -21.99
N ALA A 450 -7.14 -15.17 -22.30
CA ALA A 450 -8.44 -14.58 -21.97
C ALA A 450 -8.62 -14.41 -20.44
N ALA A 451 -8.22 -15.40 -19.64
CA ALA A 451 -8.28 -15.35 -18.19
C ALA A 451 -7.43 -14.20 -17.62
N GLN A 452 -6.21 -14.03 -18.13
CA GLN A 452 -5.33 -12.94 -17.71
C GLN A 452 -5.92 -11.57 -18.07
N ARG A 453 -6.48 -11.44 -19.28
CA ARG A 453 -7.12 -10.19 -19.71
C ARG A 453 -8.36 -9.88 -18.90
N LEU A 454 -9.17 -10.88 -18.61
CA LEU A 454 -10.37 -10.72 -17.79
C LEU A 454 -10.00 -10.38 -16.33
N ALA A 455 -9.00 -11.03 -15.75
CA ALA A 455 -8.52 -10.76 -14.40
C ALA A 455 -8.00 -9.32 -14.23
N THR A 456 -7.50 -8.70 -15.28
CA THR A 456 -7.09 -7.28 -15.29
C THR A 456 -8.21 -6.31 -15.73
N GLY A 457 -9.45 -6.79 -15.85
CA GLY A 457 -10.60 -5.96 -16.22
C GLY A 457 -10.69 -5.63 -17.71
N ASN A 458 -9.96 -6.31 -18.59
CA ASN A 458 -10.02 -6.03 -20.02
C ASN A 458 -11.00 -6.94 -20.75
N LEU A 459 -12.29 -6.67 -20.53
CA LEU A 459 -13.40 -7.48 -21.03
C LEU A 459 -13.48 -7.46 -22.56
N SER A 460 -13.20 -6.33 -23.21
CA SER A 460 -13.28 -6.19 -24.67
C SER A 460 -12.27 -7.08 -25.40
N VAL A 461 -11.02 -7.14 -24.91
CA VAL A 461 -9.98 -8.03 -25.49
C VAL A 461 -10.30 -9.49 -25.16
N THR A 462 -10.85 -9.77 -23.97
CA THR A 462 -11.28 -11.13 -23.61
C THR A 462 -12.32 -11.64 -24.58
N GLN A 463 -13.30 -10.81 -24.97
CA GLN A 463 -14.35 -11.16 -25.92
C GLN A 463 -13.82 -11.40 -27.34
N GLN A 464 -12.75 -10.69 -27.74
CA GLN A 464 -12.07 -10.96 -29.01
C GLN A 464 -11.34 -12.32 -29.03
N LEU A 465 -10.80 -12.74 -27.87
CA LEU A 465 -10.11 -14.03 -27.73
C LEU A 465 -11.10 -15.20 -27.65
N ILE A 466 -12.27 -14.98 -27.05
CA ILE A 466 -13.35 -15.97 -26.94
C ILE A 466 -14.60 -15.39 -27.57
N THR A 467 -14.65 -15.43 -28.92
CA THR A 467 -15.76 -14.83 -29.72
C THR A 467 -17.14 -15.42 -29.46
N GLN A 468 -17.19 -16.62 -28.88
CA GLN A 468 -18.43 -17.31 -28.50
C GLN A 468 -19.01 -16.79 -27.17
N ALA A 469 -18.24 -16.06 -26.37
CA ALA A 469 -18.67 -15.55 -25.08
C ALA A 469 -19.43 -14.22 -25.22
N SER A 470 -20.63 -14.14 -24.65
CA SER A 470 -21.31 -12.86 -24.53
C SER A 470 -20.69 -12.01 -23.39
N THR A 471 -20.86 -10.69 -23.48
CA THR A 471 -20.43 -9.78 -22.42
C THR A 471 -21.00 -10.18 -21.04
N ALA A 472 -22.29 -10.53 -20.97
CA ALA A 472 -22.94 -10.95 -19.74
C ALA A 472 -22.35 -12.24 -19.15
N GLN A 473 -21.99 -13.21 -20.00
CA GLN A 473 -21.33 -14.44 -19.56
C GLN A 473 -19.94 -14.14 -18.96
N LEU A 474 -19.14 -13.30 -19.61
CA LEU A 474 -17.83 -12.92 -19.09
C LEU A 474 -17.92 -12.16 -17.77
N GLN A 475 -18.91 -11.27 -17.63
CA GLN A 475 -19.19 -10.58 -16.35
C GLN A 475 -19.59 -11.57 -15.25
N GLN A 476 -20.42 -12.56 -15.56
CA GLN A 476 -20.82 -13.59 -14.62
C GLN A 476 -19.64 -14.48 -14.20
N LEU A 477 -18.78 -14.89 -15.14
CA LEU A 477 -17.59 -15.69 -14.86
C LEU A 477 -16.57 -14.92 -14.02
N TYR A 478 -16.41 -13.60 -14.25
CA TYR A 478 -15.57 -12.76 -13.41
C TYR A 478 -16.14 -12.63 -12.00
N ALA A 479 -17.44 -12.40 -11.84
CA ALA A 479 -18.10 -12.34 -10.54
C ALA A 479 -17.96 -13.67 -9.79
N ALA A 480 -18.14 -14.81 -10.48
CA ALA A 480 -17.94 -16.15 -9.93
C ALA A 480 -16.48 -16.42 -9.50
N SER A 481 -15.50 -15.75 -10.14
CA SER A 481 -14.07 -15.82 -9.76
C SER A 481 -13.75 -14.90 -8.60
N LEU A 482 -14.34 -13.71 -8.56
CA LEU A 482 -14.10 -12.72 -7.52
C LEU A 482 -14.74 -13.11 -6.17
N HIS A 483 -15.90 -13.78 -6.22
CA HIS A 483 -16.58 -14.25 -5.01
C HIS A 483 -15.71 -15.14 -4.10
N PRO A 484 -15.10 -16.25 -4.55
CA PRO A 484 -14.24 -17.08 -3.70
C PRO A 484 -12.95 -16.34 -3.29
N LEU A 485 -12.43 -15.41 -4.12
CA LEU A 485 -11.32 -14.56 -3.71
C LEU A 485 -11.68 -13.71 -2.49
N LEU A 486 -12.83 -13.04 -2.49
CA LEU A 486 -13.30 -12.22 -1.36
C LEU A 486 -13.50 -13.07 -0.10
N LEU A 487 -13.99 -14.30 -0.22
CA LEU A 487 -14.07 -15.25 0.90
C LEU A 487 -12.69 -15.66 1.43
N CYS A 488 -11.72 -15.83 0.55
CA CYS A 488 -10.32 -16.08 0.95
C CYS A 488 -9.75 -14.89 1.72
N LEU A 489 -9.97 -13.66 1.24
CA LEU A 489 -9.56 -12.43 1.94
C LEU A 489 -10.25 -12.29 3.31
N MET A 490 -11.53 -12.64 3.40
CA MET A 490 -12.27 -12.72 4.67
C MET A 490 -11.60 -13.68 5.64
N ALA A 491 -11.25 -14.89 5.19
CA ALA A 491 -10.60 -15.89 6.03
C ALA A 491 -9.21 -15.43 6.52
N ILE A 492 -8.40 -14.83 5.64
CA ILE A 492 -7.09 -14.24 6.00
C ILE A 492 -7.27 -13.14 7.03
N THR A 493 -8.27 -12.27 6.86
CA THR A 493 -8.56 -11.16 7.78
C THR A 493 -9.00 -11.68 9.15
N LEU A 494 -9.85 -12.71 9.21
CA LEU A 494 -10.26 -13.35 10.47
C LEU A 494 -9.09 -14.04 11.18
N PHE A 495 -8.24 -14.74 10.42
CA PHE A 495 -7.03 -15.34 10.96
C PHE A 495 -6.10 -14.26 11.55
N SER A 496 -5.90 -13.16 10.84
CA SER A 496 -5.12 -12.03 11.33
C SER A 496 -5.74 -11.39 12.58
N ALA A 497 -7.07 -11.26 12.63
CA ALA A 497 -7.79 -10.78 13.82
C ALA A 497 -7.53 -11.68 15.04
N LEU A 498 -7.50 -13.01 14.84
CA LEU A 498 -7.17 -13.96 15.90
C LEU A 498 -5.71 -13.79 16.37
N VAL A 499 -4.76 -13.64 15.45
CA VAL A 499 -3.34 -13.40 15.80
C VAL A 499 -3.20 -12.11 16.60
N VAL A 500 -3.82 -11.02 16.15
CA VAL A 500 -3.82 -9.72 16.84
C VAL A 500 -4.46 -9.82 18.22
N MET A 501 -5.60 -10.51 18.33
CA MET A 501 -6.28 -10.73 19.60
C MET A 501 -5.40 -11.48 20.60
N LEU A 502 -4.73 -12.55 20.17
CA LEU A 502 -3.87 -13.36 21.03
C LEU A 502 -2.58 -12.61 21.44
N ALA A 503 -1.97 -11.87 20.51
CA ALA A 503 -0.71 -11.18 20.74
C ALA A 503 -0.86 -9.88 21.55
N LEU A 504 -2.00 -9.18 21.41
CA LEU A 504 -2.26 -7.90 22.09
C LEU A 504 -3.21 -8.02 23.31
N ARG A 505 -3.51 -9.25 23.75
CA ARG A 505 -4.20 -9.49 25.02
C ARG A 505 -3.30 -9.00 26.17
N GLY A 506 -3.73 -7.96 26.91
CA GLY A 506 -3.09 -7.43 28.11
C GLY A 506 -2.93 -5.94 28.09
#